data_bf140c65a09058ff98603519f9410c78
#
_entry.id   bf140c65a09058ff98603519f9410c78
#
_cell.length_a   1.000
_cell.length_b   1.000
_cell.length_c   1.000
_cell.angle_alpha   90.00
_cell.angle_beta   90.00
_cell.angle_gamma   90.00
#
_symmetry.space_group_name_H-M   'P 1'
#
loop_
_entity.id
_entity.type
_entity.pdbx_description
1 polymer ?
#
loop_
_entity_poly.entity_id
_entity_poly.type
_entity_poly.pdbx_seq_one_letter_code
_entity_poly.pdbx_strand_id
1 'polypeptide(L)'
;DLHRRRHSFPTRRSSDLAAERTLALGLPIKRTLLFGFGHDEETGGSHGASAIAQHLIKHKIPVAFISDEGFGVMKGIVPGLKNDCAIIGLSEKGFVSVKLKVKQLGGHSAWPNPENATAILSKGLSKLEHHQFASNLEQPVRGLFTEAAPYMNFGYRLLFSNLWLTAPLVKMVLQGGEKTAATIRTTHVTTIMRAGNKENVVPPTAEAIVNLRLFPGHSIAAAMDEIKDVLNDPRIEISTYAEGREATPVSAANGDGYDQIKAAIQANFTETVVVPGLVITGTDCKNYTAVTNRMYRFVPFEFSASNLSSIHGINEHITRKQFGKGVEFYMDLFQRL
;
A
#
# COMPACT_ATOMS: atom_id res chain seq x y z
N ASP A 1 7.87 10.16 27.50
CA ASP A 1 6.41 10.43 27.56
C ASP A 1 5.92 11.55 26.62
N LEU A 2 6.78 12.02 25.72
CA LEU A 2 6.42 12.98 24.68
C LEU A 2 5.72 12.33 23.46
N HIS A 3 5.75 11.01 23.34
CA HIS A 3 5.12 10.25 22.25
C HIS A 3 3.62 9.96 22.45
N ARG A 4 3.04 10.31 23.59
CA ARG A 4 1.59 10.17 23.85
C ARG A 4 0.76 11.41 23.55
N ARG A 5 1.34 12.46 22.99
CA ARG A 5 0.56 13.62 22.54
C ARG A 5 -0.07 13.27 21.19
N ARG A 6 -1.38 13.09 21.22
CA ARG A 6 -2.34 12.95 20.13
C ARG A 6 -1.85 13.62 18.84
N HIS A 7 -1.09 12.89 18.02
CA HIS A 7 -0.74 13.33 16.69
C HIS A 7 -2.00 13.18 15.84
N SER A 8 -2.75 14.28 15.68
CA SER A 8 -3.76 14.33 14.63
C SER A 8 -3.02 14.63 13.34
N PHE A 9 -3.05 13.68 12.42
CA PHE A 9 -2.47 13.83 11.10
C PHE A 9 -2.92 15.16 10.46
N PRO A 10 -2.03 15.87 9.75
CA PRO A 10 -2.35 17.11 9.07
C PRO A 10 -3.56 17.03 8.15
N THR A 11 -3.77 15.87 7.50
CA THR A 11 -4.93 15.58 6.66
C THR A 11 -6.24 15.72 7.43
N ARG A 12 -6.36 15.07 8.58
CA ARG A 12 -7.55 15.17 9.44
C ARG A 12 -7.82 16.60 9.84
N ARG A 13 -6.79 17.33 10.29
CA ARG A 13 -6.94 18.72 10.72
C ARG A 13 -7.37 19.63 9.57
N SER A 14 -6.87 19.41 8.36
CA SER A 14 -7.25 20.23 7.21
C SER A 14 -8.68 19.94 6.76
N SER A 15 -9.16 18.69 6.80
CA SER A 15 -10.56 18.34 6.48
C SER A 15 -11.55 18.87 7.52
N ASP A 16 -11.23 18.76 8.82
CA ASP A 16 -12.07 19.31 9.90
C ASP A 16 -12.23 20.82 9.76
N LEU A 17 -11.12 21.54 9.60
CA LEU A 17 -11.14 22.99 9.45
C LEU A 17 -11.84 23.42 8.16
N ALA A 18 -11.71 22.63 7.09
CA ALA A 18 -12.44 22.88 5.84
C ALA A 18 -13.95 22.75 6.03
N ALA A 19 -14.40 21.73 6.79
CA ALA A 19 -15.82 21.57 7.10
C ALA A 19 -16.37 22.73 7.92
N GLU A 20 -15.68 23.10 9.02
CA GLU A 20 -16.06 24.25 9.86
C GLU A 20 -16.12 25.54 9.04
N ARG A 21 -15.12 25.79 8.20
CA ARG A 21 -15.06 27.00 7.37
C ARG A 21 -16.14 27.02 6.29
N THR A 22 -16.42 25.88 5.66
CA THR A 22 -17.48 25.74 4.67
C THR A 22 -18.85 26.08 5.29
N LEU A 23 -19.13 25.55 6.49
CA LEU A 23 -20.36 25.85 7.23
C LEU A 23 -20.42 27.31 7.67
N ALA A 24 -19.34 27.86 8.23
CA ALA A 24 -19.28 29.25 8.68
C ALA A 24 -19.49 30.26 7.54
N LEU A 25 -19.08 29.92 6.32
CA LEU A 25 -19.27 30.74 5.12
C LEU A 25 -20.62 30.51 4.45
N GLY A 26 -21.46 29.59 4.95
CA GLY A 26 -22.74 29.24 4.34
C GLY A 26 -22.61 28.63 2.93
N LEU A 27 -21.48 27.99 2.62
CA LEU A 27 -21.25 27.37 1.32
C LEU A 27 -22.10 26.11 1.19
N PRO A 28 -22.71 25.85 0.01
CA PRO A 28 -23.60 24.71 -0.15
C PRO A 28 -22.84 23.39 -0.11
N ILE A 29 -23.34 22.43 0.67
CA ILE A 29 -22.95 21.02 0.68
C ILE A 29 -24.17 20.24 0.27
N LYS A 30 -24.11 19.55 -0.88
CA LYS A 30 -25.28 18.85 -1.46
C LYS A 30 -25.43 17.43 -0.94
N ARG A 31 -24.36 16.85 -0.37
CA ARG A 31 -24.35 15.46 0.16
C ARG A 31 -23.99 15.44 1.63
N THR A 32 -24.42 14.41 2.32
CA THR A 32 -23.98 14.15 3.69
C THR A 32 -22.51 13.77 3.69
N LEU A 33 -21.72 14.47 4.50
CA LEU A 33 -20.32 14.15 4.78
C LEU A 33 -20.24 13.38 6.08
N LEU A 34 -19.60 12.21 6.04
CA LEU A 34 -19.32 11.39 7.22
C LEU A 34 -17.82 11.46 7.52
N PHE A 35 -17.47 11.84 8.73
CA PHE A 35 -16.10 11.87 9.21
C PHE A 35 -15.85 10.69 10.14
N GLY A 36 -15.02 9.74 9.72
CA GLY A 36 -14.60 8.59 10.50
C GLY A 36 -13.24 8.82 11.15
N PHE A 37 -13.20 8.91 12.47
CA PHE A 37 -11.95 9.13 13.21
C PHE A 37 -11.58 7.89 14.00
N GLY A 38 -10.67 7.08 13.44
CA GLY A 38 -10.00 5.98 14.12
C GLY A 38 -8.89 6.48 15.05
N HIS A 39 -8.43 5.62 15.95
CA HIS A 39 -7.35 5.93 16.90
C HIS A 39 -6.21 4.89 16.87
N ASP A 40 -6.34 3.85 16.05
CA ASP A 40 -5.47 2.68 16.02
C ASP A 40 -5.07 2.26 14.59
N GLU A 41 -5.02 3.21 13.65
CA GLU A 41 -4.66 2.96 12.24
C GLU A 41 -3.31 2.25 12.14
N GLU A 42 -2.29 2.74 12.87
CA GLU A 42 -0.91 2.21 12.91
C GLU A 42 -0.81 0.77 13.44
N THR A 43 -1.84 0.32 14.16
CA THR A 43 -1.94 -1.04 14.69
C THR A 43 -3.00 -1.89 13.98
N GLY A 44 -3.53 -1.40 12.84
CA GLY A 44 -4.42 -2.14 11.96
C GLY A 44 -5.87 -1.70 11.94
N GLY A 45 -6.30 -0.76 12.80
CA GLY A 45 -7.64 -0.14 12.77
C GLY A 45 -8.77 -1.01 13.31
N SER A 46 -8.47 -2.05 14.11
CA SER A 46 -9.47 -3.02 14.57
C SER A 46 -10.54 -2.42 15.49
N HIS A 47 -10.17 -1.44 16.32
CA HIS A 47 -11.08 -0.77 17.26
C HIS A 47 -11.57 0.60 16.76
N GLY A 48 -10.90 1.19 15.76
CA GLY A 48 -11.26 2.43 15.09
C GLY A 48 -12.02 2.17 13.79
N ALA A 49 -11.33 2.12 12.67
CA ALA A 49 -11.92 2.02 11.34
C ALA A 49 -12.81 0.78 11.15
N SER A 50 -12.41 -0.37 11.68
CA SER A 50 -13.22 -1.60 11.61
C SER A 50 -14.53 -1.46 12.40
N ALA A 51 -14.51 -0.83 13.58
CA ALA A 51 -15.72 -0.57 14.35
C ALA A 51 -16.66 0.42 13.65
N ILE A 52 -16.08 1.47 13.01
CA ILE A 52 -16.85 2.43 12.19
C ILE A 52 -17.48 1.71 10.99
N ALA A 53 -16.74 0.88 10.28
CA ALA A 53 -17.25 0.10 9.15
C ALA A 53 -18.42 -0.82 9.57
N GLN A 54 -18.28 -1.52 10.68
CA GLN A 54 -19.34 -2.37 11.26
C GLN A 54 -20.57 -1.54 11.64
N HIS A 55 -20.41 -0.34 12.19
CA HIS A 55 -21.51 0.57 12.50
C HIS A 55 -22.25 0.97 11.23
N LEU A 56 -21.56 1.37 10.17
CA LEU A 56 -22.15 1.74 8.87
C LEU A 56 -22.96 0.57 8.28
N ILE A 57 -22.41 -0.63 8.30
CA ILE A 57 -23.07 -1.85 7.81
C ILE A 57 -24.31 -2.17 8.65
N LYS A 58 -24.16 -2.20 9.98
CA LYS A 58 -25.26 -2.52 10.91
C LYS A 58 -26.46 -1.58 10.74
N HIS A 59 -26.19 -0.30 10.56
CA HIS A 59 -27.24 0.72 10.40
C HIS A 59 -27.63 0.96 8.94
N LYS A 60 -27.07 0.18 8.00
CA LYS A 60 -27.35 0.27 6.55
C LYS A 60 -27.16 1.69 6.00
N ILE A 61 -26.13 2.40 6.50
CA ILE A 61 -25.80 3.75 6.05
C ILE A 61 -25.13 3.63 4.68
N PRO A 62 -25.72 4.17 3.59
CA PRO A 62 -25.13 4.09 2.28
C PRO A 62 -23.92 5.01 2.18
N VAL A 63 -22.81 4.49 1.66
CA VAL A 63 -21.57 5.23 1.44
C VAL A 63 -21.23 5.19 -0.04
N ALA A 64 -21.28 6.33 -0.70
CA ALA A 64 -21.00 6.43 -2.13
C ALA A 64 -19.52 6.17 -2.43
N PHE A 65 -18.64 6.75 -1.64
CA PHE A 65 -17.20 6.51 -1.69
C PHE A 65 -16.53 6.92 -0.37
N ILE A 66 -15.28 6.49 -0.21
CA ILE A 66 -14.41 6.86 0.92
C ILE A 66 -13.18 7.58 0.36
N SER A 67 -12.79 8.68 1.00
CA SER A 67 -11.51 9.36 0.79
C SER A 67 -10.67 9.20 2.06
N ASP A 68 -9.48 8.68 1.91
CA ASP A 68 -8.54 8.39 2.99
C ASP A 68 -7.14 8.90 2.64
N GLU A 69 -6.22 8.78 3.55
CA GLU A 69 -4.81 9.12 3.33
C GLU A 69 -4.13 8.20 2.30
N GLY A 70 -2.94 8.58 1.85
CA GLY A 70 -2.14 7.79 0.91
C GLY A 70 -1.17 8.66 0.11
N PHE A 71 -1.26 8.61 -1.21
CA PHE A 71 -0.43 9.46 -2.06
C PHE A 71 -0.87 10.92 -2.02
N GLY A 72 -0.01 11.81 -2.53
CA GLY A 72 -0.29 13.23 -2.72
C GLY A 72 0.27 13.75 -4.04
N VAL A 73 0.68 15.00 -4.07
CA VAL A 73 1.27 15.65 -5.24
C VAL A 73 2.79 15.43 -5.24
N MET A 74 3.29 14.62 -6.17
CA MET A 74 4.70 14.27 -6.31
C MET A 74 5.42 15.31 -7.17
N LYS A 75 6.34 16.07 -6.56
CA LYS A 75 7.09 17.16 -7.22
C LYS A 75 8.40 16.65 -7.78
N GLY A 76 8.49 16.57 -9.12
CA GLY A 76 9.74 16.22 -9.80
C GLY A 76 10.27 14.81 -9.52
N ILE A 77 9.44 13.90 -8.98
CA ILE A 77 9.85 12.55 -8.59
C ILE A 77 9.56 11.54 -9.70
N VAL A 78 8.55 11.78 -10.55
CA VAL A 78 8.14 10.84 -11.60
C VAL A 78 9.06 10.98 -12.82
N PRO A 79 9.87 9.96 -13.14
CA PRO A 79 10.80 10.03 -14.25
C PRO A 79 10.11 10.32 -15.59
N GLY A 80 10.68 11.24 -16.37
CA GLY A 80 10.17 11.58 -17.70
C GLY A 80 8.97 12.51 -17.73
N LEU A 81 8.40 12.85 -16.57
CA LEU A 81 7.31 13.81 -16.42
C LEU A 81 7.89 15.18 -16.02
N LYS A 82 7.53 16.24 -16.75
CA LYS A 82 7.96 17.61 -16.42
C LYS A 82 7.06 18.28 -15.38
N ASN A 83 5.78 17.92 -15.42
CA ASN A 83 4.74 18.43 -14.53
C ASN A 83 4.78 17.72 -13.18
N ASP A 84 4.27 18.35 -12.14
CA ASP A 84 3.95 17.69 -10.89
C ASP A 84 2.90 16.59 -11.13
N CYS A 85 2.91 15.54 -10.33
CA CYS A 85 2.04 14.38 -10.51
C CYS A 85 1.25 14.10 -9.24
N ALA A 86 -0.06 14.26 -9.27
CA ALA A 86 -0.94 13.80 -8.18
C ALA A 86 -1.35 12.35 -8.42
N ILE A 87 -1.15 11.51 -7.44
CA ILE A 87 -1.49 10.09 -7.53
C ILE A 87 -2.68 9.81 -6.62
N ILE A 88 -3.79 9.31 -7.18
CA ILE A 88 -4.94 8.84 -6.42
C ILE A 88 -4.83 7.33 -6.27
N GLY A 89 -4.63 6.84 -5.04
CA GLY A 89 -4.56 5.41 -4.75
C GLY A 89 -5.91 4.73 -4.93
N LEU A 90 -5.98 3.74 -5.82
CA LEU A 90 -7.21 2.98 -6.09
C LEU A 90 -7.28 1.66 -5.35
N SER A 91 -6.16 1.16 -4.86
CA SER A 91 -6.05 -0.10 -4.14
C SER A 91 -4.82 -0.10 -3.25
N GLU A 92 -4.80 -1.00 -2.27
CA GLU A 92 -3.66 -1.27 -1.39
C GLU A 92 -3.22 -2.71 -1.54
N LYS A 93 -1.91 -2.95 -1.39
CA LYS A 93 -1.39 -4.32 -1.30
C LYS A 93 -1.91 -5.03 -0.05
N GLY A 94 -2.16 -6.32 -0.19
CA GLY A 94 -2.41 -7.20 0.94
C GLY A 94 -1.13 -7.48 1.74
N PHE A 95 -1.31 -8.21 2.83
CA PHE A 95 -0.24 -8.54 3.76
C PHE A 95 -0.48 -9.92 4.36
N VAL A 96 0.56 -10.75 4.41
CA VAL A 96 0.56 -11.97 5.20
C VAL A 96 1.98 -12.32 5.64
N SER A 97 2.13 -12.82 6.84
CA SER A 97 3.37 -13.44 7.32
C SER A 97 3.21 -14.95 7.34
N VAL A 98 4.06 -15.64 6.61
CA VAL A 98 4.08 -17.10 6.50
C VAL A 98 5.18 -17.65 7.37
N LYS A 99 4.85 -18.62 8.21
CA LYS A 99 5.79 -19.36 9.05
C LYS A 99 6.22 -20.63 8.33
N LEU A 100 7.52 -20.77 8.15
CA LEU A 100 8.18 -22.00 7.71
C LEU A 100 8.81 -22.67 8.92
N LYS A 101 8.55 -23.95 9.12
CA LYS A 101 9.07 -24.69 10.26
C LYS A 101 9.56 -26.07 9.80
N VAL A 102 10.74 -26.45 10.27
CA VAL A 102 11.33 -27.78 10.08
C VAL A 102 11.60 -28.40 11.43
N LYS A 103 11.21 -29.67 11.57
CA LYS A 103 11.53 -30.49 12.74
C LYS A 103 12.36 -31.70 12.29
N GLN A 104 13.48 -31.94 12.97
CA GLN A 104 14.36 -33.08 12.74
C GLN A 104 14.94 -33.57 14.06
N LEU A 105 15.61 -34.71 14.03
CA LEU A 105 16.38 -35.15 15.20
C LEU A 105 17.55 -34.20 15.41
N GLY A 106 17.65 -33.65 16.60
CA GLY A 106 18.84 -32.94 17.07
C GLY A 106 19.98 -33.92 17.37
N GLY A 107 21.14 -33.38 17.74
CA GLY A 107 22.30 -34.23 18.08
C GLY A 107 23.56 -33.45 18.42
N HIS A 108 24.63 -34.17 18.58
CA HIS A 108 25.95 -33.59 18.83
C HIS A 108 26.58 -33.12 17.52
N SER A 109 27.18 -31.93 17.51
CA SER A 109 27.76 -31.33 16.30
C SER A 109 28.96 -32.08 15.72
N ALA A 110 29.57 -33.00 16.50
CA ALA A 110 30.73 -33.77 16.01
C ALA A 110 30.39 -34.84 14.94
N TRP A 111 29.11 -35.25 14.85
CA TRP A 111 28.60 -36.15 13.81
C TRP A 111 27.28 -35.61 13.26
N PRO A 112 27.37 -34.56 12.44
CA PRO A 112 26.17 -33.87 11.95
C PRO A 112 25.38 -34.71 10.96
N ASN A 113 24.05 -34.73 11.11
CA ASN A 113 23.17 -35.19 10.05
C ASN A 113 23.13 -34.11 8.94
N PRO A 114 23.50 -34.44 7.69
CA PRO A 114 23.47 -33.47 6.59
C PRO A 114 22.04 -32.98 6.25
N GLU A 115 21.01 -33.70 6.68
CA GLU A 115 19.58 -33.32 6.57
C GLU A 115 19.00 -32.84 7.89
N ASN A 116 19.76 -32.05 8.66
CA ASN A 116 19.27 -31.41 9.88
C ASN A 116 18.30 -30.24 9.57
N ALA A 117 17.54 -29.83 10.60
CA ALA A 117 16.49 -28.81 10.44
C ALA A 117 17.00 -27.50 9.84
N THR A 118 18.18 -27.05 10.25
CA THR A 118 18.79 -25.82 9.75
C THR A 118 19.17 -25.91 8.26
N ALA A 119 19.75 -27.04 7.86
CA ALA A 119 20.14 -27.26 6.46
C ALA A 119 18.95 -27.33 5.52
N ILE A 120 17.88 -28.05 5.92
CA ILE A 120 16.63 -28.13 5.13
C ILE A 120 16.01 -26.75 4.97
N LEU A 121 15.82 -26.01 6.09
CA LEU A 121 15.22 -24.67 6.04
C LEU A 121 16.04 -23.70 5.19
N SER A 122 17.38 -23.70 5.34
CA SER A 122 18.26 -22.82 4.55
C SER A 122 18.17 -23.09 3.04
N LYS A 123 18.08 -24.38 2.62
CA LYS A 123 17.86 -24.73 1.23
C LYS A 123 16.52 -24.22 0.72
N GLY A 124 15.45 -24.35 1.52
CA GLY A 124 14.13 -23.82 1.19
C GLY A 124 14.14 -22.30 1.05
N LEU A 125 14.72 -21.58 2.00
CA LEU A 125 14.83 -20.13 1.96
C LEU A 125 15.65 -19.63 0.75
N SER A 126 16.73 -20.34 0.39
CA SER A 126 17.50 -20.02 -0.81
C SER A 126 16.66 -20.15 -2.09
N LYS A 127 15.79 -21.17 -2.20
CA LYS A 127 14.86 -21.30 -3.33
C LYS A 127 13.89 -20.13 -3.38
N LEU A 128 13.31 -19.74 -2.23
CA LEU A 128 12.39 -18.59 -2.16
C LEU A 128 13.10 -17.30 -2.54
N GLU A 129 14.32 -17.03 -2.06
CA GLU A 129 15.05 -15.81 -2.37
C GLU A 129 15.28 -15.63 -3.88
N HIS A 130 15.48 -16.72 -4.60
CA HIS A 130 15.64 -16.70 -6.06
C HIS A 130 14.29 -16.71 -6.81
N HIS A 131 13.19 -16.99 -6.12
CA HIS A 131 11.86 -16.97 -6.72
C HIS A 131 11.29 -15.54 -6.76
N GLN A 132 10.63 -15.22 -7.86
CA GLN A 132 9.96 -13.94 -8.03
C GLN A 132 8.53 -14.19 -8.52
N PHE A 133 7.56 -13.77 -7.72
CA PHE A 133 6.15 -13.81 -8.13
C PHE A 133 5.92 -13.10 -9.46
N ALA A 134 4.95 -13.57 -10.21
CA ALA A 134 4.62 -13.02 -11.53
C ALA A 134 4.32 -11.52 -11.48
N SER A 135 4.91 -10.76 -12.41
CA SER A 135 4.65 -9.32 -12.55
C SER A 135 3.43 -9.05 -13.40
N ASN A 136 2.63 -8.07 -13.00
CA ASN A 136 1.42 -7.65 -13.69
C ASN A 136 1.38 -6.13 -13.91
N LEU A 137 0.93 -5.70 -15.09
CA LEU A 137 0.70 -4.29 -15.44
C LEU A 137 -0.81 -4.04 -15.63
N GLU A 138 -1.63 -4.56 -14.74
CA GLU A 138 -3.06 -4.24 -14.70
C GLU A 138 -3.34 -3.00 -13.86
N GLN A 139 -4.62 -2.61 -13.77
CA GLN A 139 -5.03 -1.49 -12.94
C GLN A 139 -4.66 -1.76 -11.46
N PRO A 140 -4.24 -0.72 -10.74
CA PRO A 140 -4.17 0.71 -11.12
C PRO A 140 -2.85 1.11 -11.81
N VAL A 141 -1.85 0.21 -11.86
CA VAL A 141 -0.49 0.53 -12.34
C VAL A 141 -0.50 0.86 -13.84
N ARG A 142 -1.29 0.13 -14.63
CA ARG A 142 -1.46 0.44 -16.04
C ARG A 142 -1.98 1.85 -16.26
N GLY A 143 -3.01 2.25 -15.49
CA GLY A 143 -3.59 3.59 -15.55
C GLY A 143 -2.59 4.69 -15.24
N LEU A 144 -1.71 4.48 -14.24
CA LEU A 144 -0.64 5.41 -13.93
C LEU A 144 0.20 5.74 -15.19
N PHE A 145 0.66 4.73 -15.90
CA PHE A 145 1.51 4.91 -17.07
C PHE A 145 0.73 5.49 -18.27
N THR A 146 -0.47 4.99 -18.54
CA THR A 146 -1.25 5.44 -19.70
C THR A 146 -1.77 6.87 -19.55
N GLU A 147 -2.17 7.28 -18.34
CA GLU A 147 -2.64 8.65 -18.06
C GLU A 147 -1.49 9.65 -17.97
N ALA A 148 -0.30 9.24 -17.50
CA ALA A 148 0.89 10.09 -17.49
C ALA A 148 1.53 10.26 -18.88
N ALA A 149 1.44 9.26 -19.75
CA ALA A 149 2.14 9.20 -21.04
C ALA A 149 2.03 10.46 -21.91
N PRO A 150 0.85 11.11 -22.07
CA PRO A 150 0.72 12.33 -22.89
C PRO A 150 1.60 13.50 -22.43
N TYR A 151 1.92 13.54 -21.14
CA TYR A 151 2.68 14.63 -20.49
C TYR A 151 4.17 14.32 -20.36
N MET A 152 4.58 13.12 -20.74
CA MET A 152 5.98 12.69 -20.67
C MET A 152 6.78 13.11 -21.92
N ASN A 153 8.12 13.07 -21.78
CA ASN A 153 8.99 13.25 -22.95
C ASN A 153 8.76 12.14 -24.00
N PHE A 154 9.22 12.36 -25.22
CA PHE A 154 8.90 11.52 -26.40
C PHE A 154 9.18 10.03 -26.17
N GLY A 155 10.33 9.67 -25.59
CA GLY A 155 10.71 8.26 -25.35
C GLY A 155 9.73 7.53 -24.42
N TYR A 156 9.44 8.13 -23.26
CA TYR A 156 8.48 7.56 -22.30
C TYR A 156 7.06 7.57 -22.84
N ARG A 157 6.67 8.64 -23.56
CA ARG A 157 5.35 8.72 -24.19
C ARG A 157 5.16 7.58 -25.20
N LEU A 158 6.15 7.35 -26.08
CA LEU A 158 6.10 6.25 -27.04
C LEU A 158 5.97 4.89 -26.33
N LEU A 159 6.76 4.68 -25.27
CA LEU A 159 6.77 3.45 -24.48
C LEU A 159 5.41 3.18 -23.81
N PHE A 160 4.89 4.16 -23.06
CA PHE A 160 3.69 3.96 -22.22
C PHE A 160 2.37 4.10 -22.98
N SER A 161 2.33 4.82 -24.11
CA SER A 161 1.15 4.83 -24.99
C SER A 161 0.96 3.52 -25.75
N ASN A 162 1.99 2.68 -25.84
CA ASN A 162 1.96 1.42 -26.59
C ASN A 162 2.18 0.19 -25.68
N LEU A 163 1.63 0.21 -24.47
CA LEU A 163 1.81 -0.90 -23.50
C LEU A 163 1.34 -2.26 -24.05
N TRP A 164 0.44 -2.30 -25.01
CA TRP A 164 0.04 -3.54 -25.69
C TRP A 164 1.23 -4.24 -26.37
N LEU A 165 2.24 -3.49 -26.83
CA LEU A 165 3.47 -3.99 -27.46
C LEU A 165 4.65 -3.96 -26.49
N THR A 166 4.78 -2.89 -25.70
CA THR A 166 5.96 -2.58 -24.89
C THR A 166 5.90 -3.13 -23.46
N ALA A 167 4.77 -3.71 -23.04
CA ALA A 167 4.62 -4.24 -21.68
C ALA A 167 5.74 -5.19 -21.20
N PRO A 168 6.28 -6.11 -22.04
CA PRO A 168 7.40 -6.96 -21.59
C PRO A 168 8.64 -6.15 -21.23
N LEU A 169 8.98 -5.13 -22.03
CA LEU A 169 10.12 -4.25 -21.78
C LEU A 169 9.89 -3.40 -20.52
N VAL A 170 8.69 -2.83 -20.36
CA VAL A 170 8.33 -2.05 -19.17
C VAL A 170 8.42 -2.91 -17.91
N LYS A 171 7.89 -4.12 -17.94
CA LYS A 171 8.00 -5.07 -16.81
C LYS A 171 9.47 -5.34 -16.45
N MET A 172 10.30 -5.63 -17.45
CA MET A 172 11.73 -5.91 -17.25
C MET A 172 12.45 -4.72 -16.58
N VAL A 173 12.20 -3.50 -17.02
CA VAL A 173 12.77 -2.29 -16.42
C VAL A 173 12.28 -2.08 -14.99
N LEU A 174 10.97 -2.21 -14.74
CA LEU A 174 10.38 -2.04 -13.41
C LEU A 174 10.83 -3.12 -12.41
N GLN A 175 11.09 -4.32 -12.88
CA GLN A 175 11.61 -5.41 -12.05
C GLN A 175 13.04 -5.16 -11.54
N GLY A 176 13.82 -4.35 -12.24
CA GLY A 176 15.20 -4.02 -11.86
C GLY A 176 15.34 -3.10 -10.65
N GLY A 177 14.27 -2.43 -10.22
CA GLY A 177 14.28 -1.53 -9.05
C GLY A 177 13.41 -2.06 -7.91
N GLU A 178 13.91 -2.02 -6.67
CA GLU A 178 13.18 -2.51 -5.49
C GLU A 178 11.79 -1.88 -5.34
N LYS A 179 11.71 -0.54 -5.38
CA LYS A 179 10.45 0.20 -5.24
C LYS A 179 9.51 -0.02 -6.42
N THR A 180 10.04 -0.07 -7.63
CA THR A 180 9.24 -0.26 -8.85
C THR A 180 8.75 -1.69 -8.98
N ALA A 181 9.57 -2.69 -8.63
CA ALA A 181 9.16 -4.09 -8.59
C ALA A 181 7.97 -4.30 -7.63
N ALA A 182 7.99 -3.64 -6.47
CA ALA A 182 6.91 -3.70 -5.49
C ALA A 182 5.56 -3.19 -6.04
N THR A 183 5.56 -2.33 -7.05
CA THR A 183 4.33 -1.81 -7.65
C THR A 183 3.69 -2.74 -8.68
N ILE A 184 4.39 -3.77 -9.16
CA ILE A 184 3.93 -4.63 -10.27
C ILE A 184 3.78 -6.11 -9.91
N ARG A 185 4.12 -6.51 -8.68
CA ARG A 185 4.02 -7.92 -8.23
C ARG A 185 3.86 -8.05 -6.73
N THR A 186 3.47 -9.24 -6.29
CA THR A 186 3.64 -9.68 -4.90
C THR A 186 5.13 -9.73 -4.59
N THR A 187 5.50 -9.22 -3.43
CA THR A 187 6.89 -9.25 -2.94
C THR A 187 6.96 -10.04 -1.63
N HIS A 188 8.10 -10.66 -1.37
CA HIS A 188 8.36 -11.40 -0.14
C HIS A 188 9.75 -11.10 0.38
N VAL A 189 9.92 -11.27 1.69
CA VAL A 189 11.22 -11.16 2.35
C VAL A 189 11.20 -11.97 3.64
N THR A 190 12.29 -12.68 3.93
CA THR A 190 12.48 -13.35 5.22
C THR A 190 12.85 -12.31 6.28
N THR A 191 12.01 -12.15 7.29
CA THR A 191 12.17 -11.13 8.34
C THR A 191 12.66 -11.68 9.67
N ILE A 192 12.39 -12.96 9.96
CA ILE A 192 12.78 -13.62 11.20
C ILE A 192 13.34 -15.00 10.87
N MET A 193 14.47 -15.35 11.50
CA MET A 193 15.02 -16.70 11.48
C MET A 193 15.40 -17.12 12.89
N ARG A 194 15.07 -18.35 13.26
CA ARG A 194 15.36 -18.92 14.59
C ARG A 194 15.77 -20.38 14.44
N ALA A 195 16.92 -20.72 15.01
CA ALA A 195 17.38 -22.10 15.16
C ALA A 195 18.46 -22.12 16.25
N GLY A 196 18.61 -23.24 16.94
CA GLY A 196 19.69 -23.47 17.91
C GLY A 196 19.83 -22.41 19.01
N ASN A 197 20.47 -22.80 20.08
CA ASN A 197 20.81 -21.94 21.22
C ASN A 197 22.18 -22.25 21.80
N LYS A 198 22.88 -23.21 21.20
CA LYS A 198 24.22 -23.65 21.67
C LYS A 198 25.04 -24.12 20.46
N GLU A 199 26.31 -23.70 20.41
CA GLU A 199 27.21 -23.88 19.28
C GLU A 199 27.56 -25.33 18.94
N ASN A 200 27.52 -26.23 19.93
CA ASN A 200 27.89 -27.63 19.77
C ASN A 200 26.68 -28.59 19.75
N VAL A 201 25.47 -28.08 19.53
CA VAL A 201 24.23 -28.86 19.46
C VAL A 201 23.54 -28.61 18.12
N VAL A 202 23.24 -29.68 17.38
CA VAL A 202 22.40 -29.61 16.16
C VAL A 202 20.95 -29.36 16.61
N PRO A 203 20.33 -28.25 16.20
CA PRO A 203 18.98 -27.90 16.66
C PRO A 203 17.93 -28.87 16.10
N PRO A 204 16.96 -29.31 16.94
CA PRO A 204 15.87 -30.17 16.48
C PRO A 204 14.79 -29.39 15.70
N THR A 205 14.82 -28.06 15.75
CA THR A 205 13.84 -27.21 15.07
C THR A 205 14.53 -25.99 14.47
N ALA A 206 14.10 -25.64 13.27
CA ALA A 206 14.45 -24.37 12.62
C ALA A 206 13.16 -23.69 12.11
N GLU A 207 13.04 -22.40 12.30
CA GLU A 207 11.88 -21.60 11.91
C GLU A 207 12.28 -20.34 11.18
N ALA A 208 11.47 -19.95 10.20
CA ALA A 208 11.58 -18.62 9.56
C ALA A 208 10.19 -18.01 9.36
N ILE A 209 10.16 -16.67 9.39
CA ILE A 209 8.97 -15.90 9.02
C ILE A 209 9.27 -15.17 7.73
N VAL A 210 8.44 -15.42 6.72
CA VAL A 210 8.48 -14.76 5.42
C VAL A 210 7.31 -13.79 5.34
N ASN A 211 7.59 -12.51 5.23
CA ASN A 211 6.58 -11.47 5.05
C ASN A 211 6.27 -11.28 3.58
N LEU A 212 5.00 -11.28 3.23
CA LEU A 212 4.52 -11.05 1.87
C LEU A 212 3.71 -9.76 1.81
N ARG A 213 3.86 -9.01 0.71
CA ARG A 213 3.01 -7.91 0.30
C ARG A 213 2.31 -8.30 -0.98
N LEU A 214 1.02 -8.63 -0.89
CA LEU A 214 0.25 -9.22 -1.97
C LEU A 214 -0.20 -8.17 -2.98
N PHE A 215 0.04 -8.43 -4.25
CA PHE A 215 -0.48 -7.62 -5.34
C PHE A 215 -2.01 -7.83 -5.48
N PRO A 216 -2.80 -6.80 -5.84
CA PRO A 216 -4.24 -6.96 -6.08
C PRO A 216 -4.53 -8.10 -7.07
N GLY A 217 -5.44 -8.99 -6.68
CA GLY A 217 -5.76 -10.20 -7.46
C GLY A 217 -4.91 -11.43 -7.12
N HIS A 218 -3.85 -11.30 -6.32
CA HIS A 218 -3.08 -12.44 -5.81
C HIS A 218 -3.50 -12.71 -4.36
N SER A 219 -4.29 -13.75 -4.13
CA SER A 219 -4.82 -14.09 -2.81
C SER A 219 -3.76 -14.69 -1.88
N ILE A 220 -4.02 -14.65 -0.58
CA ILE A 220 -3.19 -15.32 0.44
C ILE A 220 -3.07 -16.81 0.13
N ALA A 221 -4.17 -17.47 -0.22
CA ALA A 221 -4.17 -18.90 -0.53
C ALA A 221 -3.27 -19.21 -1.74
N ALA A 222 -3.41 -18.46 -2.84
CA ALA A 222 -2.58 -18.64 -4.03
C ALA A 222 -1.09 -18.38 -3.74
N ALA A 223 -0.76 -17.37 -2.95
CA ALA A 223 0.62 -17.09 -2.57
C ALA A 223 1.22 -18.20 -1.68
N MET A 224 0.44 -18.78 -0.77
CA MET A 224 0.88 -19.91 0.05
C MET A 224 1.09 -21.18 -0.77
N ASP A 225 0.21 -21.46 -1.74
CA ASP A 225 0.35 -22.59 -2.64
C ASP A 225 1.61 -22.44 -3.51
N GLU A 226 1.86 -21.24 -4.06
CA GLU A 226 3.07 -20.97 -4.85
C GLU A 226 4.35 -21.11 -4.00
N ILE A 227 4.35 -20.65 -2.74
CA ILE A 227 5.46 -20.88 -1.81
C ILE A 227 5.69 -22.38 -1.60
N LYS A 228 4.63 -23.16 -1.40
CA LYS A 228 4.71 -24.61 -1.22
C LYS A 228 5.32 -25.30 -2.43
N ASP A 229 4.93 -24.90 -3.63
CA ASP A 229 5.44 -25.43 -4.89
C ASP A 229 6.93 -25.10 -5.09
N VAL A 230 7.33 -23.86 -4.77
CA VAL A 230 8.74 -23.41 -4.83
C VAL A 230 9.61 -24.18 -3.85
N LEU A 231 9.15 -24.34 -2.61
CA LEU A 231 9.89 -25.10 -1.59
C LEU A 231 10.04 -26.56 -2.00
N ASN A 232 8.96 -27.16 -2.46
CA ASN A 232 8.88 -28.56 -2.90
C ASN A 232 9.62 -29.51 -1.95
N ASP A 233 9.35 -29.38 -0.65
CA ASP A 233 9.94 -30.22 0.40
C ASP A 233 8.89 -30.45 1.51
N PRO A 234 8.32 -31.65 1.64
CA PRO A 234 7.25 -31.94 2.58
C PRO A 234 7.68 -31.87 4.05
N ARG A 235 8.97 -31.78 4.34
CA ARG A 235 9.51 -31.61 5.70
C ARG A 235 9.39 -30.18 6.20
N ILE A 236 9.11 -29.21 5.31
CA ILE A 236 8.89 -27.80 5.68
C ILE A 236 7.39 -27.61 5.92
N GLU A 237 7.02 -27.51 7.18
CA GLU A 237 5.65 -27.14 7.58
C GLU A 237 5.41 -25.66 7.24
N ILE A 238 4.31 -25.38 6.53
CA ILE A 238 3.94 -24.02 6.10
C ILE A 238 2.63 -23.64 6.79
N SER A 239 2.59 -22.50 7.44
CA SER A 239 1.39 -21.96 8.09
C SER A 239 1.40 -20.43 8.11
N THR A 240 0.27 -19.79 8.38
CA THR A 240 0.24 -18.36 8.67
C THR A 240 0.83 -18.10 10.06
N TYR A 241 1.67 -17.06 10.17
CA TYR A 241 2.27 -16.66 11.45
C TYR A 241 1.33 -15.77 12.27
N ALA A 242 0.57 -14.92 11.59
CA ALA A 242 -0.43 -14.04 12.16
C ALA A 242 -1.56 -13.85 11.14
N GLU A 243 -2.65 -13.23 11.57
CA GLU A 243 -3.75 -12.89 10.67
C GLU A 243 -3.24 -12.07 9.48
N GLY A 244 -3.51 -12.57 8.28
CA GLY A 244 -3.19 -11.90 7.03
C GLY A 244 -4.39 -11.11 6.51
N ARG A 245 -4.13 -10.28 5.51
CA ARG A 245 -5.15 -9.50 4.86
C ARG A 245 -4.95 -9.49 3.35
N GLU A 246 -6.02 -9.76 2.63
CA GLU A 246 -6.05 -9.65 1.16
C GLU A 246 -5.77 -8.21 0.71
N ALA A 247 -5.30 -8.05 -0.53
CA ALA A 247 -5.25 -6.74 -1.16
C ALA A 247 -6.68 -6.17 -1.29
N THR A 248 -6.82 -4.84 -1.17
CA THR A 248 -8.14 -4.24 -1.36
C THR A 248 -8.56 -4.33 -2.83
N PRO A 249 -9.87 -4.43 -3.11
CA PRO A 249 -10.36 -4.32 -4.47
C PRO A 249 -9.88 -3.03 -5.15
N VAL A 250 -9.66 -3.07 -6.46
CA VAL A 250 -9.27 -1.89 -7.22
C VAL A 250 -10.50 -1.04 -7.49
N SER A 251 -10.53 0.17 -6.94
CA SER A 251 -11.58 1.14 -7.16
C SER A 251 -11.56 1.66 -8.61
N ALA A 252 -12.72 2.07 -9.14
CA ALA A 252 -12.80 2.61 -10.50
C ALA A 252 -12.05 3.95 -10.62
N ALA A 253 -11.28 4.14 -11.70
CA ALA A 253 -10.60 5.39 -12.03
C ALA A 253 -11.52 6.38 -12.76
N ASN A 254 -12.80 6.35 -12.46
CA ASN A 254 -13.82 7.25 -13.03
C ASN A 254 -15.07 7.28 -12.15
N GLY A 255 -15.94 8.25 -12.45
CA GLY A 255 -17.24 8.38 -11.79
C GLY A 255 -17.13 8.90 -10.37
N ASP A 256 -18.15 8.59 -9.59
CA ASP A 256 -18.39 9.19 -8.27
C ASP A 256 -17.19 8.99 -7.31
N GLY A 257 -16.74 10.05 -6.69
CA GLY A 257 -15.57 10.11 -5.84
C GLY A 257 -14.27 10.40 -6.62
N TYR A 258 -13.93 9.59 -7.62
CA TYR A 258 -12.69 9.79 -8.38
C TYR A 258 -12.69 11.11 -9.15
N ASP A 259 -13.76 11.38 -9.90
CA ASP A 259 -13.84 12.57 -10.75
C ASP A 259 -13.89 13.86 -9.91
N GLN A 260 -14.57 13.84 -8.75
CA GLN A 260 -14.62 14.98 -7.84
C GLN A 260 -13.25 15.25 -7.20
N ILE A 261 -12.54 14.20 -6.75
CA ILE A 261 -11.18 14.32 -6.19
C ILE A 261 -10.23 14.83 -7.28
N LYS A 262 -10.29 14.28 -8.48
CA LYS A 262 -9.47 14.71 -9.63
C LYS A 262 -9.72 16.17 -9.98
N ALA A 263 -10.98 16.59 -10.05
CA ALA A 263 -11.35 17.98 -10.32
C ALA A 263 -10.88 18.95 -9.22
N ALA A 264 -11.00 18.56 -7.95
CA ALA A 264 -10.51 19.34 -6.83
C ALA A 264 -8.97 19.46 -6.84
N ILE A 265 -8.25 18.38 -7.20
CA ILE A 265 -6.79 18.43 -7.39
C ILE A 265 -6.43 19.44 -8.47
N GLN A 266 -7.05 19.34 -9.65
CA GLN A 266 -6.76 20.21 -10.79
C GLN A 266 -7.05 21.69 -10.51
N ALA A 267 -8.07 22.00 -9.69
CA ALA A 267 -8.40 23.35 -9.29
C ALA A 267 -7.39 23.96 -8.29
N ASN A 268 -6.86 23.15 -7.38
CA ASN A 268 -5.99 23.62 -6.29
C ASN A 268 -4.49 23.45 -6.57
N PHE A 269 -4.12 22.55 -7.49
CA PHE A 269 -2.74 22.26 -7.88
C PHE A 269 -2.63 22.41 -9.41
N THR A 270 -2.38 23.64 -9.86
CA THR A 270 -2.30 23.98 -11.28
C THR A 270 -1.16 23.20 -11.99
N GLU A 271 -1.37 22.84 -13.24
CA GLU A 271 -0.42 22.10 -14.08
C GLU A 271 -0.05 20.70 -13.57
N THR A 272 -0.82 20.17 -12.62
CA THR A 272 -0.58 18.84 -12.05
C THR A 272 -1.29 17.76 -12.88
N VAL A 273 -0.53 16.74 -13.29
CA VAL A 273 -1.07 15.54 -13.93
C VAL A 273 -1.66 14.63 -12.87
N VAL A 274 -2.93 14.25 -13.01
CA VAL A 274 -3.60 13.36 -12.05
C VAL A 274 -3.67 11.95 -12.62
N VAL A 275 -3.15 10.98 -11.89
CA VAL A 275 -3.08 9.57 -12.31
C VAL A 275 -3.55 8.63 -11.19
N PRO A 276 -4.06 7.44 -11.53
CA PRO A 276 -4.30 6.40 -10.53
C PRO A 276 -3.01 5.75 -10.04
N GLY A 277 -3.02 5.12 -8.86
CA GLY A 277 -1.87 4.41 -8.32
C GLY A 277 -2.21 3.26 -7.38
N LEU A 278 -1.21 2.40 -7.12
CA LEU A 278 -1.27 1.31 -6.15
C LEU A 278 -0.53 1.72 -4.87
N VAL A 279 -1.22 1.77 -3.75
CA VAL A 279 -0.61 1.99 -2.44
C VAL A 279 0.08 0.71 -1.98
N ILE A 280 1.38 0.79 -1.71
CA ILE A 280 2.19 -0.37 -1.29
C ILE A 280 2.19 -0.58 0.24
N THR A 281 1.75 0.43 1.00
CA THR A 281 1.52 0.41 2.44
C THR A 281 0.05 0.13 2.74
N GLY A 282 -0.38 0.22 3.99
CA GLY A 282 -1.79 0.10 4.37
C GLY A 282 -2.35 1.43 4.82
N THR A 283 -3.67 1.61 4.74
CA THR A 283 -4.44 2.71 5.30
C THR A 283 -5.71 2.15 5.96
N ASP A 284 -6.53 2.98 6.60
CA ASP A 284 -7.80 2.54 7.18
C ASP A 284 -8.82 2.07 6.14
N CYS A 285 -8.67 2.43 4.87
CA CYS A 285 -9.51 1.97 3.74
C CYS A 285 -9.71 0.45 3.69
N LYS A 286 -8.69 -0.31 4.10
CA LYS A 286 -8.73 -1.78 4.19
C LYS A 286 -9.91 -2.33 4.99
N ASN A 287 -10.38 -1.58 5.98
CA ASN A 287 -11.44 -1.98 6.88
C ASN A 287 -12.85 -1.75 6.30
N TYR A 288 -12.95 -0.99 5.20
CA TYR A 288 -14.23 -0.58 4.61
C TYR A 288 -14.61 -1.33 3.32
N THR A 289 -13.90 -2.40 2.97
CA THR A 289 -14.16 -3.16 1.72
C THR A 289 -15.57 -3.77 1.63
N ALA A 290 -16.21 -4.02 2.77
CA ALA A 290 -17.60 -4.47 2.83
C ALA A 290 -18.63 -3.30 2.82
N VAL A 291 -18.18 -2.05 2.94
CA VAL A 291 -19.03 -0.86 2.95
C VAL A 291 -19.19 -0.30 1.54
N THR A 292 -18.11 -0.19 0.78
CA THR A 292 -18.09 0.31 -0.60
C THR A 292 -16.89 -0.22 -1.36
N ASN A 293 -17.02 -0.32 -2.69
CA ASN A 293 -15.93 -0.63 -3.61
C ASN A 293 -15.25 0.63 -4.20
N ARG A 294 -15.63 1.83 -3.74
CA ARG A 294 -15.07 3.11 -4.17
C ARG A 294 -14.29 3.74 -3.02
N MET A 295 -13.01 3.43 -2.96
CA MET A 295 -12.10 3.89 -1.91
C MET A 295 -10.88 4.55 -2.55
N TYR A 296 -10.66 5.82 -2.25
CA TYR A 296 -9.64 6.66 -2.85
C TYR A 296 -8.68 7.17 -1.78
N ARG A 297 -7.38 7.10 -2.05
CA ARG A 297 -6.32 7.44 -1.11
C ARG A 297 -5.51 8.58 -1.66
N PHE A 298 -5.75 9.76 -1.12
CA PHE A 298 -5.08 10.99 -1.54
C PHE A 298 -5.00 11.98 -0.40
N VAL A 299 -3.84 12.57 -0.20
CA VAL A 299 -3.64 13.71 0.71
C VAL A 299 -3.27 14.96 -0.09
N PRO A 300 -3.87 16.14 0.20
CA PRO A 300 -3.64 17.36 -0.56
C PRO A 300 -2.33 18.06 -0.16
N PHE A 301 -1.22 17.29 -0.15
CA PHE A 301 0.11 17.80 0.18
C PHE A 301 1.11 17.51 -0.92
N GLU A 302 2.11 18.40 -1.03
CA GLU A 302 3.19 18.28 -2.00
C GLU A 302 4.37 17.53 -1.40
N PHE A 303 4.83 16.48 -2.10
CA PHE A 303 5.98 15.66 -1.71
C PHE A 303 7.11 15.80 -2.72
N SER A 304 8.30 16.09 -2.21
CA SER A 304 9.56 16.06 -2.94
C SER A 304 10.43 14.90 -2.46
N ALA A 305 11.50 14.61 -3.14
CA ALA A 305 12.45 13.57 -2.70
C ALA A 305 12.99 13.82 -1.28
N SER A 306 13.13 15.09 -0.89
CA SER A 306 13.67 15.48 0.42
C SER A 306 12.69 15.29 1.57
N ASN A 307 11.39 15.59 1.39
CA ASN A 307 10.41 15.46 2.48
C ASN A 307 9.71 14.09 2.52
N LEU A 308 9.70 13.35 1.42
CA LEU A 308 9.16 11.99 1.39
C LEU A 308 9.94 11.05 2.34
N SER A 309 11.24 11.28 2.49
CA SER A 309 12.08 10.49 3.40
C SER A 309 11.90 10.84 4.89
N SER A 310 11.21 11.94 5.21
CA SER A 310 10.95 12.34 6.60
C SER A 310 9.66 11.76 7.18
N ILE A 311 8.82 11.11 6.36
CA ILE A 311 7.60 10.43 6.82
C ILE A 311 7.98 9.34 7.83
N HIS A 312 7.37 9.35 9.00
CA HIS A 312 7.73 8.55 10.17
C HIS A 312 9.18 8.76 10.67
N GLY A 313 9.84 9.83 10.21
CA GLY A 313 11.21 10.16 10.56
C GLY A 313 11.33 11.34 11.53
N ILE A 314 12.59 11.70 11.83
CA ILE A 314 12.89 12.88 12.64
C ILE A 314 12.55 14.14 11.83
N ASN A 315 11.91 15.11 12.48
CA ASN A 315 11.46 16.37 11.88
C ASN A 315 10.39 16.24 10.79
N GLU A 316 9.57 15.21 10.84
CA GLU A 316 8.37 15.13 10.00
C GLU A 316 7.51 16.37 10.19
N HIS A 317 7.23 17.09 9.12
CA HIS A 317 6.46 18.33 9.16
C HIS A 317 5.83 18.67 7.82
N ILE A 318 4.80 19.48 7.86
CA ILE A 318 4.26 20.21 6.70
C ILE A 318 4.35 21.71 6.93
N THR A 319 4.47 22.51 5.87
CA THR A 319 4.49 23.95 5.98
C THR A 319 3.07 24.50 6.20
N ARG A 320 2.96 25.70 6.81
CA ARG A 320 1.67 26.39 6.95
C ARG A 320 0.98 26.61 5.60
N LYS A 321 1.76 26.86 4.55
CA LYS A 321 1.26 27.04 3.18
C LYS A 321 0.63 25.74 2.65
N GLN A 322 1.29 24.61 2.83
CA GLN A 322 0.75 23.30 2.43
C GLN A 322 -0.51 22.96 3.22
N PHE A 323 -0.52 23.23 4.52
CA PHE A 323 -1.71 23.04 5.35
C PHE A 323 -2.90 23.88 4.86
N GLY A 324 -2.67 25.17 4.56
CA GLY A 324 -3.68 26.06 3.98
C GLY A 324 -4.24 25.54 2.66
N LYS A 325 -3.37 25.09 1.74
CA LYS A 325 -3.78 24.42 0.49
C LYS A 325 -4.63 23.15 0.75
N GLY A 326 -4.29 22.38 1.77
CA GLY A 326 -5.09 21.22 2.17
C GLY A 326 -6.50 21.62 2.58
N VAL A 327 -6.66 22.70 3.34
CA VAL A 327 -7.98 23.23 3.70
C VAL A 327 -8.76 23.69 2.46
N GLU A 328 -8.13 24.44 1.56
CA GLU A 328 -8.75 24.91 0.31
C GLU A 328 -9.20 23.74 -0.57
N PHE A 329 -8.37 22.71 -0.72
CA PHE A 329 -8.70 21.49 -1.46
C PHE A 329 -9.96 20.82 -0.89
N TYR A 330 -10.03 20.61 0.43
CA TYR A 330 -11.21 19.96 1.02
C TYR A 330 -12.46 20.85 0.94
N MET A 331 -12.35 22.16 1.09
CA MET A 331 -13.47 23.08 0.87
C MET A 331 -14.01 22.98 -0.57
N ASP A 332 -13.12 22.95 -1.56
CA ASP A 332 -13.50 22.79 -2.97
C ASP A 332 -14.10 21.39 -3.24
N LEU A 333 -13.51 20.32 -2.67
CA LEU A 333 -14.04 18.97 -2.77
C LEU A 333 -15.47 18.90 -2.21
N PHE A 334 -15.73 19.44 -1.01
CA PHE A 334 -17.06 19.40 -0.39
C PHE A 334 -18.13 20.11 -1.21
N GLN A 335 -17.78 21.17 -1.93
CA GLN A 335 -18.72 21.87 -2.81
C GLN A 335 -19.00 21.13 -4.13
N ARG A 336 -18.11 20.19 -4.53
CA ARG A 336 -18.28 19.33 -5.71
C ARG A 336 -19.13 18.10 -5.45
N LEU A 337 -19.35 17.78 -4.19
CA LEU A 337 -20.17 16.66 -3.75
C LEU A 337 -21.64 17.04 -3.66
#